data_761b0ce173093b78f9d7189477539af1
#
_entry.id   761b0ce173093b78f9d7189477539af1
#
_cell.length_a   1.000
_cell.length_b   1.000
_cell.length_c   1.000
_cell.angle_alpha   90.00
_cell.angle_beta   90.00
_cell.angle_gamma   90.00
#
_symmetry.space_group_name_H-M   'P 1'
#
loop_
_entity.id
_entity.type
_entity.pdbx_description
1 polymer ?
#
loop_
_entity_poly.entity_id
_entity_poly.type
_entity_poly.pdbx_seq_one_letter_code
_entity_poly.pdbx_strand_id
1 'polypeptide(L)'
;MRTRSRFITSVLAFGYAFLYIPLASVIFYSFNDSSLATVWGGFSTRWYGELFRNDQILDAAFLSLRVAVTAATFATIFGTLAGMALARFGCFRGRTLFTGMITSPLVMPEVITGLSLLLLFVSLQQLTGWPAQRGFNTITIAHTTFAMAYVAVIIQSRLVSMDESLEEAAMDLGGRPFRVMIDITLPLIAPAMVAGWLLAFTLSLDDLVIATFVSGPGGSTLPMLIFSKVKLGVTPDINALATLIIVLVALGVLIAWVLTRRSQTQSS
;
A
#
# COMPACT_ATOMS: atom_id res chain seq x y z
N MET A 1 35.51 14.22 -18.07
CA MET A 1 35.16 14.28 -16.64
C MET A 1 34.11 15.37 -16.46
N ARG A 2 32.85 15.01 -16.20
CA ARG A 2 31.77 15.98 -15.91
C ARG A 2 32.04 16.57 -14.53
N THR A 3 32.46 17.83 -14.45
CA THR A 3 32.49 18.58 -13.20
C THR A 3 31.10 18.64 -12.64
N ARG A 4 30.82 17.81 -11.62
CA ARG A 4 29.55 17.91 -10.87
C ARG A 4 29.49 19.32 -10.31
N SER A 5 28.53 20.13 -10.75
CA SER A 5 28.33 21.48 -10.23
C SER A 5 28.20 21.38 -8.71
N ARG A 6 29.05 22.12 -7.98
CA ARG A 6 29.00 22.19 -6.49
C ARG A 6 27.62 22.59 -6.00
N PHE A 7 26.93 23.43 -6.77
CA PHE A 7 25.53 23.79 -6.51
C PHE A 7 24.59 22.59 -6.49
N ILE A 8 24.64 21.72 -7.51
CA ILE A 8 23.80 20.51 -7.55
C ILE A 8 24.09 19.58 -6.37
N THR A 9 25.38 19.42 -6.05
CA THR A 9 25.78 18.58 -4.89
C THR A 9 25.27 19.16 -3.58
N SER A 10 25.33 20.49 -3.39
CA SER A 10 24.82 21.15 -2.18
C SER A 10 23.31 21.03 -2.05
N VAL A 11 22.56 21.22 -3.15
CA VAL A 11 21.10 21.06 -3.17
C VAL A 11 20.70 19.61 -2.85
N LEU A 12 21.38 18.62 -3.43
CA LEU A 12 21.15 17.21 -3.12
C LEU A 12 21.47 16.90 -1.66
N ALA A 13 22.61 17.37 -1.15
CA ALA A 13 23.00 17.15 0.26
C ALA A 13 21.98 17.76 1.23
N PHE A 14 21.52 18.98 0.94
CA PHE A 14 20.48 19.63 1.73
C PHE A 14 19.15 18.86 1.69
N GLY A 15 18.71 18.43 0.50
CA GLY A 15 17.49 17.66 0.34
C GLY A 15 17.53 16.33 1.11
N TYR A 16 18.64 15.59 1.00
CA TYR A 16 18.84 14.37 1.78
C TYR A 16 18.91 14.65 3.28
N ALA A 17 19.63 15.65 3.71
CA ALA A 17 19.70 16.02 5.12
C ALA A 17 18.30 16.36 5.66
N PHE A 18 17.52 17.15 4.95
CA PHE A 18 16.15 17.52 5.32
C PHE A 18 15.23 16.30 5.48
N LEU A 19 15.39 15.26 4.63
CA LEU A 19 14.59 14.05 4.71
C LEU A 19 15.09 13.08 5.79
N TYR A 20 16.40 12.89 5.93
CA TYR A 20 16.95 11.84 6.78
C TYR A 20 17.24 12.29 8.21
N ILE A 21 17.49 13.59 8.49
CA ILE A 21 17.73 14.07 9.85
C ILE A 21 16.53 13.79 10.79
N PRO A 22 15.27 14.08 10.40
CA PRO A 22 14.11 13.73 11.23
C PRO A 22 14.02 12.24 11.51
N LEU A 23 14.25 11.38 10.50
CA LEU A 23 14.23 9.92 10.68
C LEU A 23 15.34 9.46 11.63
N ALA A 24 16.56 10.00 11.46
CA ALA A 24 17.67 9.72 12.35
C ALA A 24 17.38 10.18 13.79
N SER A 25 16.68 11.29 13.97
CA SER A 25 16.25 11.77 15.28
C SER A 25 15.26 10.81 15.93
N VAL A 26 14.28 10.29 15.20
CA VAL A 26 13.34 9.28 15.71
C VAL A 26 14.08 8.03 16.15
N ILE A 27 15.03 7.54 15.33
CA ILE A 27 15.87 6.38 15.67
C ILE A 27 16.72 6.66 16.90
N PHE A 28 17.33 7.84 17.01
CA PHE A 28 18.15 8.22 18.17
C PHE A 28 17.30 8.24 19.45
N TYR A 29 16.14 8.93 19.41
CA TYR A 29 15.25 9.04 20.57
C TYR A 29 14.50 7.75 20.90
N SER A 30 14.50 6.73 20.05
CA SER A 30 13.94 5.41 20.37
C SER A 30 14.74 4.68 21.47
N PHE A 31 16.02 5.05 21.65
CA PHE A 31 16.89 4.52 22.70
C PHE A 31 16.94 5.39 23.96
N ASN A 32 16.07 6.38 24.07
CA ASN A 32 16.02 7.28 25.23
C ASN A 32 15.34 6.61 26.42
N ASP A 33 15.94 6.69 27.62
CA ASP A 33 15.36 6.14 28.86
C ASP A 33 14.22 7.00 29.41
N SER A 34 14.21 8.30 29.09
CA SER A 34 13.18 9.23 29.56
C SER A 34 11.81 8.88 29.00
N SER A 35 10.76 9.07 29.80
CA SER A 35 9.35 9.02 29.34
C SER A 35 8.97 10.24 28.50
N LEU A 36 9.78 11.30 28.50
CA LEU A 36 9.60 12.49 27.67
C LEU A 36 10.39 12.32 26.37
N ALA A 37 9.70 12.31 25.24
CA ALA A 37 10.29 12.04 23.92
C ALA A 37 11.42 13.01 23.52
N THR A 38 11.42 14.24 24.06
CA THR A 38 12.38 15.31 23.69
C THR A 38 13.49 15.54 24.70
N VAL A 39 13.44 14.88 25.87
CA VAL A 39 14.45 15.04 26.95
C VAL A 39 15.27 13.77 27.03
N TRP A 40 16.57 13.88 26.74
CA TRP A 40 17.48 12.74 26.84
C TRP A 40 17.75 12.34 28.29
N GLY A 41 17.31 11.15 28.68
CA GLY A 41 17.48 10.59 30.04
C GLY A 41 18.57 9.51 30.16
N GLY A 42 19.26 9.19 29.07
CA GLY A 42 20.24 8.11 29.00
C GLY A 42 19.87 7.05 27.94
N PHE A 43 20.78 6.11 27.70
CA PHE A 43 20.56 5.02 26.73
C PHE A 43 19.75 3.88 27.37
N SER A 44 18.67 3.47 26.72
CA SER A 44 17.84 2.34 27.15
C SER A 44 17.16 1.67 25.96
N THR A 45 16.95 0.35 26.03
CA THR A 45 16.14 -0.43 25.08
C THR A 45 14.78 -0.83 25.65
N ARG A 46 14.40 -0.26 26.79
CA ARG A 46 13.18 -0.60 27.54
C ARG A 46 11.93 -0.54 26.68
N TRP A 47 11.81 0.51 25.85
CA TRP A 47 10.63 0.75 25.04
C TRP A 47 10.34 -0.34 23.99
N TYR A 48 11.39 -1.02 23.52
CA TYR A 48 11.22 -2.17 22.64
C TYR A 48 10.59 -3.36 23.37
N GLY A 49 10.97 -3.59 24.64
CA GLY A 49 10.35 -4.62 25.47
C GLY A 49 8.90 -4.30 25.83
N GLU A 50 8.60 -3.03 26.14
CA GLU A 50 7.24 -2.56 26.43
C GLU A 50 6.34 -2.62 25.19
N LEU A 51 6.86 -2.31 24.00
CA LEU A 51 6.15 -2.37 22.73
C LEU A 51 5.62 -3.79 22.43
N PHE A 52 6.45 -4.83 22.66
CA PHE A 52 6.03 -6.21 22.44
C PHE A 52 5.08 -6.75 23.53
N ARG A 53 4.86 -6.00 24.61
CA ARG A 53 3.87 -6.30 25.66
C ARG A 53 2.60 -5.45 25.56
N ASN A 54 2.57 -4.52 24.62
CA ASN A 54 1.43 -3.64 24.42
C ASN A 54 0.44 -4.26 23.45
N ASP A 55 -0.58 -4.94 23.98
CA ASP A 55 -1.61 -5.61 23.19
C ASP A 55 -2.28 -4.67 22.18
N GLN A 56 -2.53 -3.40 22.57
CA GLN A 56 -3.14 -2.43 21.68
C GLN A 56 -2.30 -2.16 20.41
N ILE A 57 -0.98 -2.08 20.54
CA ILE A 57 -0.08 -1.87 19.39
C ILE A 57 -0.02 -3.14 18.53
N LEU A 58 0.07 -4.31 19.17
CA LEU A 58 0.14 -5.60 18.48
C LEU A 58 -1.16 -5.89 17.72
N ASP A 59 -2.31 -5.64 18.32
CA ASP A 59 -3.63 -5.80 17.68
C ASP A 59 -3.78 -4.86 16.51
N ALA A 60 -3.40 -3.59 16.66
CA ALA A 60 -3.45 -2.60 15.58
C ALA A 60 -2.50 -2.96 14.43
N ALA A 61 -1.29 -3.44 14.73
CA ALA A 61 -0.33 -3.89 13.73
C ALA A 61 -0.83 -5.13 12.98
N PHE A 62 -1.38 -6.12 13.70
CA PHE A 62 -1.95 -7.32 13.11
C PHE A 62 -3.18 -7.01 12.25
N LEU A 63 -4.06 -6.12 12.71
CA LEU A 63 -5.22 -5.66 11.94
C LEU A 63 -4.77 -4.97 10.66
N SER A 64 -3.81 -4.03 10.74
CA SER A 64 -3.28 -3.34 9.56
C SER A 64 -2.68 -4.30 8.54
N LEU A 65 -1.85 -5.24 8.98
CA LEU A 65 -1.25 -6.23 8.11
C LEU A 65 -2.30 -7.12 7.44
N ARG A 66 -3.27 -7.59 8.21
CA ARG A 66 -4.37 -8.42 7.72
C ARG A 66 -5.24 -7.67 6.71
N VAL A 67 -5.58 -6.41 6.98
CA VAL A 67 -6.31 -5.55 6.05
C VAL A 67 -5.49 -5.34 4.77
N ALA A 68 -4.21 -4.97 4.89
CA ALA A 68 -3.35 -4.66 3.75
C ALA A 68 -3.19 -5.87 2.82
N VAL A 69 -2.93 -7.08 3.36
CA VAL A 69 -2.81 -8.31 2.56
C VAL A 69 -4.11 -8.65 1.85
N THR A 70 -5.24 -8.60 2.57
CA THR A 70 -6.54 -8.96 1.99
C THR A 70 -6.99 -7.92 0.96
N ALA A 71 -6.89 -6.63 1.27
CA ALA A 71 -7.25 -5.57 0.35
C ALA A 71 -6.37 -5.57 -0.92
N ALA A 72 -5.04 -5.72 -0.77
CA ALA A 72 -4.13 -5.83 -1.92
C ALA A 72 -4.46 -7.03 -2.82
N THR A 73 -4.82 -8.16 -2.23
CA THR A 73 -5.18 -9.37 -2.98
C THR A 73 -6.46 -9.14 -3.78
N PHE A 74 -7.52 -8.63 -3.16
CA PHE A 74 -8.76 -8.33 -3.87
C PHE A 74 -8.59 -7.19 -4.87
N ALA A 75 -7.83 -6.14 -4.53
CA ALA A 75 -7.51 -5.04 -5.44
C ALA A 75 -6.76 -5.54 -6.68
N THR A 76 -5.84 -6.50 -6.52
CA THR A 76 -5.11 -7.09 -7.64
C THR A 76 -6.03 -7.93 -8.52
N ILE A 77 -6.91 -8.74 -7.94
CA ILE A 77 -7.87 -9.54 -8.70
C ILE A 77 -8.80 -8.62 -9.50
N PHE A 78 -9.50 -7.70 -8.83
CA PHE A 78 -10.46 -6.82 -9.50
C PHE A 78 -9.80 -5.81 -10.42
N GLY A 79 -8.65 -5.26 -10.02
CA GLY A 79 -7.86 -4.34 -10.85
C GLY A 79 -7.33 -5.02 -12.12
N THR A 80 -6.90 -6.30 -12.02
CA THR A 80 -6.49 -7.08 -13.20
C THR A 80 -7.66 -7.29 -14.14
N LEU A 81 -8.82 -7.72 -13.64
CA LEU A 81 -10.02 -7.90 -14.46
C LEU A 81 -10.46 -6.58 -15.13
N ALA A 82 -10.44 -5.47 -14.39
CA ALA A 82 -10.78 -4.15 -14.92
C ALA A 82 -9.77 -3.69 -15.98
N GLY A 83 -8.47 -3.82 -15.70
CA GLY A 83 -7.39 -3.48 -16.64
C GLY A 83 -7.46 -4.30 -17.94
N MET A 84 -7.74 -5.61 -17.82
CA MET A 84 -7.96 -6.48 -18.99
C MET A 84 -9.19 -6.07 -19.79
N ALA A 85 -10.32 -5.77 -19.15
CA ALA A 85 -11.52 -5.32 -19.84
C ALA A 85 -11.27 -4.01 -20.60
N LEU A 86 -10.54 -3.06 -20.01
CA LEU A 86 -10.20 -1.79 -20.66
C LEU A 86 -9.17 -1.93 -21.79
N ALA A 87 -8.25 -2.90 -21.71
CA ALA A 87 -7.21 -3.09 -22.71
C ALA A 87 -7.67 -3.96 -23.89
N ARG A 88 -8.45 -5.04 -23.65
CA ARG A 88 -8.72 -6.08 -24.65
C ARG A 88 -10.13 -6.11 -25.21
N PHE A 89 -11.15 -5.55 -24.53
CA PHE A 89 -12.54 -5.67 -25.01
C PHE A 89 -12.91 -4.63 -26.07
N GLY A 90 -11.95 -3.80 -26.53
CA GLY A 90 -12.22 -2.79 -27.56
C GLY A 90 -13.30 -1.78 -27.14
N CYS A 91 -14.17 -1.40 -28.08
CA CYS A 91 -15.28 -0.49 -27.82
C CYS A 91 -16.52 -1.27 -27.40
N PHE A 92 -16.93 -1.13 -26.13
CA PHE A 92 -18.19 -1.68 -25.59
C PHE A 92 -19.10 -0.59 -25.05
N ARG A 93 -20.40 -0.88 -24.99
CA ARG A 93 -21.41 0.07 -24.49
C ARG A 93 -21.18 0.36 -23.01
N GLY A 94 -20.96 1.64 -22.66
CA GLY A 94 -20.68 2.05 -21.27
C GLY A 94 -19.18 2.08 -20.91
N ARG A 95 -18.27 1.86 -21.87
CA ARG A 95 -16.81 1.91 -21.62
C ARG A 95 -16.35 3.21 -20.95
N THR A 96 -16.85 4.35 -21.41
CA THR A 96 -16.50 5.66 -20.82
C THR A 96 -16.92 5.76 -19.35
N LEU A 97 -18.15 5.31 -19.03
CA LEU A 97 -18.62 5.27 -17.66
C LEU A 97 -17.78 4.33 -16.80
N PHE A 98 -17.50 3.12 -17.30
CA PHE A 98 -16.67 2.12 -16.61
C PHE A 98 -15.26 2.66 -16.35
N THR A 99 -14.63 3.29 -17.34
CA THR A 99 -13.33 3.94 -17.18
C THR A 99 -13.39 5.02 -16.11
N GLY A 100 -14.40 5.90 -16.16
CA GLY A 100 -14.60 6.94 -15.17
C GLY A 100 -14.77 6.38 -13.75
N MET A 101 -15.56 5.32 -13.58
CA MET A 101 -15.76 4.66 -12.27
C MET A 101 -14.47 4.04 -11.74
N ILE A 102 -13.70 3.36 -12.59
CA ILE A 102 -12.43 2.73 -12.18
C ILE A 102 -11.37 3.77 -11.84
N THR A 103 -11.30 4.87 -12.61
CA THR A 103 -10.25 5.89 -12.39
C THR A 103 -10.65 6.97 -11.39
N SER A 104 -11.92 7.05 -11.00
CA SER A 104 -12.39 8.10 -10.09
C SER A 104 -11.62 8.13 -8.74
N PRO A 105 -11.26 7.00 -8.10
CA PRO A 105 -10.49 7.03 -6.86
C PRO A 105 -9.10 7.65 -6.99
N LEU A 106 -8.52 7.68 -8.20
CA LEU A 106 -7.21 8.29 -8.45
C LEU A 106 -7.22 9.82 -8.41
N VAL A 107 -8.40 10.42 -8.65
CA VAL A 107 -8.56 11.87 -8.77
C VAL A 107 -9.30 12.44 -7.57
N MET A 108 -10.15 11.63 -6.92
CA MET A 108 -10.93 12.08 -5.77
C MET A 108 -10.06 12.20 -4.52
N PRO A 109 -10.22 13.28 -3.74
CA PRO A 109 -9.60 13.37 -2.41
C PRO A 109 -10.03 12.20 -1.51
N GLU A 110 -9.07 11.61 -0.79
CA GLU A 110 -9.29 10.46 0.10
C GLU A 110 -10.40 10.71 1.14
N VAL A 111 -10.50 11.95 1.64
CA VAL A 111 -11.56 12.36 2.60
C VAL A 111 -12.95 12.17 1.99
N ILE A 112 -13.13 12.55 0.72
CA ILE A 112 -14.42 12.41 0.04
C ILE A 112 -14.74 10.93 -0.19
N THR A 113 -13.75 10.15 -0.60
CA THR A 113 -13.89 8.70 -0.77
C THR A 113 -14.25 8.02 0.55
N GLY A 114 -13.53 8.33 1.63
CA GLY A 114 -13.79 7.77 2.96
C GLY A 114 -15.16 8.14 3.49
N LEU A 115 -15.59 9.41 3.35
CA LEU A 115 -16.91 9.87 3.77
C LEU A 115 -18.02 9.20 2.95
N SER A 116 -17.85 9.09 1.64
CA SER A 116 -18.84 8.42 0.76
C SER A 116 -19.02 6.95 1.13
N LEU A 117 -17.93 6.24 1.42
CA LEU A 117 -17.97 4.85 1.85
C LEU A 117 -18.57 4.71 3.26
N LEU A 118 -18.30 5.64 4.18
CA LEU A 118 -18.96 5.69 5.48
C LEU A 118 -20.48 5.78 5.31
N LEU A 119 -20.96 6.75 4.50
CA LEU A 119 -22.39 6.95 4.25
C LEU A 119 -23.02 5.71 3.59
N LEU A 120 -22.30 5.08 2.66
CA LEU A 120 -22.73 3.80 2.05
C LEU A 120 -22.89 2.71 3.11
N PHE A 121 -21.90 2.49 3.98
CA PHE A 121 -21.97 1.46 5.02
C PHE A 121 -23.06 1.75 6.06
N VAL A 122 -23.28 3.02 6.42
CA VAL A 122 -24.37 3.40 7.33
C VAL A 122 -25.73 3.12 6.68
N SER A 123 -25.91 3.49 5.41
CA SER A 123 -27.15 3.22 4.67
C SER A 123 -27.42 1.72 4.51
N LEU A 124 -26.37 0.93 4.18
CA LEU A 124 -26.49 -0.52 4.10
C LEU A 124 -26.84 -1.14 5.45
N GLN A 125 -26.26 -0.65 6.53
CA GLN A 125 -26.58 -1.11 7.88
C GLN A 125 -28.04 -0.86 8.25
N GLN A 126 -28.57 0.28 7.89
CA GLN A 126 -29.99 0.61 8.13
C GLN A 126 -30.94 -0.24 7.31
N LEU A 127 -30.57 -0.57 6.06
CA LEU A 127 -31.45 -1.31 5.14
C LEU A 127 -31.36 -2.84 5.33
N THR A 128 -30.17 -3.35 5.63
CA THR A 128 -29.89 -4.81 5.60
C THR A 128 -29.39 -5.37 6.93
N GLY A 129 -29.08 -4.51 7.90
CA GLY A 129 -28.38 -4.90 9.12
C GLY A 129 -26.87 -5.15 8.95
N TRP A 130 -26.32 -5.04 7.73
CA TRP A 130 -24.90 -5.23 7.45
C TRP A 130 -24.23 -3.88 7.07
N PRO A 131 -23.01 -3.64 7.54
CA PRO A 131 -22.21 -4.42 8.49
C PRO A 131 -22.72 -4.28 9.93
N ALA A 132 -22.76 -5.38 10.70
CA ALA A 132 -23.18 -5.32 12.11
C ALA A 132 -22.27 -4.39 12.94
N GLN A 133 -20.97 -4.41 12.63
CA GLN A 133 -19.97 -3.49 13.16
C GLN A 133 -19.00 -3.10 12.04
N ARG A 134 -18.54 -1.85 12.06
CA ARG A 134 -17.46 -1.37 11.18
C ARG A 134 -16.12 -1.82 11.77
N GLY A 135 -15.16 -2.15 10.90
CA GLY A 135 -13.84 -2.66 11.29
C GLY A 135 -13.17 -3.36 10.14
N PHE A 136 -12.60 -4.53 10.34
CA PHE A 136 -11.84 -5.28 9.34
C PHE A 136 -12.52 -5.34 7.96
N ASN A 137 -13.79 -5.74 7.89
CA ASN A 137 -14.49 -5.91 6.61
C ASN A 137 -14.71 -4.58 5.88
N THR A 138 -15.17 -3.55 6.59
CA THR A 138 -15.43 -2.23 5.99
C THR A 138 -14.14 -1.55 5.54
N ILE A 139 -13.06 -1.66 6.33
CA ILE A 139 -11.74 -1.15 5.95
C ILE A 139 -11.22 -1.91 4.74
N THR A 140 -11.30 -3.24 4.73
CA THR A 140 -10.84 -4.06 3.60
C THR A 140 -11.57 -3.71 2.30
N ILE A 141 -12.89 -3.55 2.32
CA ILE A 141 -13.66 -3.17 1.12
C ILE A 141 -13.28 -1.77 0.65
N ALA A 142 -13.13 -0.82 1.58
CA ALA A 142 -12.75 0.54 1.24
C ALA A 142 -11.37 0.62 0.61
N HIS A 143 -10.38 -0.05 1.21
CA HIS A 143 -9.02 -0.10 0.67
C HIS A 143 -8.95 -0.86 -0.64
N THR A 144 -9.71 -1.96 -0.80
CA THR A 144 -9.83 -2.67 -2.08
C THR A 144 -10.35 -1.75 -3.17
N THR A 145 -11.44 -1.01 -2.89
CA THR A 145 -12.05 -0.09 -3.85
C THR A 145 -11.10 1.02 -4.29
N PHE A 146 -10.34 1.57 -3.35
CA PHE A 146 -9.34 2.59 -3.62
C PHE A 146 -8.14 2.03 -4.39
N ALA A 147 -7.53 0.95 -3.90
CA ALA A 147 -6.30 0.40 -4.44
C ALA A 147 -6.48 -0.29 -5.81
N MET A 148 -7.66 -0.86 -6.10
CA MET A 148 -7.91 -1.51 -7.40
C MET A 148 -7.78 -0.55 -8.58
N ALA A 149 -8.02 0.75 -8.39
CA ALA A 149 -7.86 1.76 -9.42
C ALA A 149 -6.40 1.86 -9.89
N TYR A 150 -5.47 1.85 -8.95
CA TYR A 150 -4.03 1.86 -9.24
C TYR A 150 -3.59 0.59 -9.95
N VAL A 151 -4.04 -0.56 -9.47
CA VAL A 151 -3.73 -1.85 -10.11
C VAL A 151 -4.29 -1.91 -11.52
N ALA A 152 -5.53 -1.46 -11.75
CA ALA A 152 -6.15 -1.46 -13.07
C ALA A 152 -5.34 -0.66 -14.10
N VAL A 153 -4.82 0.52 -13.70
CA VAL A 153 -3.98 1.35 -14.57
C VAL A 153 -2.64 0.67 -14.87
N ILE A 154 -1.99 0.04 -13.87
CA ILE A 154 -0.74 -0.70 -14.08
C ILE A 154 -0.94 -1.84 -15.06
N ILE A 155 -1.98 -2.65 -14.86
CA ILE A 155 -2.30 -3.80 -15.72
C ILE A 155 -2.69 -3.35 -17.12
N GLN A 156 -3.54 -2.33 -17.24
CA GLN A 156 -3.91 -1.77 -18.55
C GLN A 156 -2.69 -1.27 -19.30
N SER A 157 -1.80 -0.52 -18.66
CA SER A 157 -0.57 -0.01 -19.28
C SER A 157 0.34 -1.15 -19.74
N ARG A 158 0.47 -2.22 -18.95
CA ARG A 158 1.25 -3.40 -19.31
C ARG A 158 0.66 -4.11 -20.53
N LEU A 159 -0.65 -4.35 -20.55
CA LEU A 159 -1.35 -5.01 -21.63
C LEU A 159 -1.29 -4.21 -22.94
N VAL A 160 -1.43 -2.89 -22.89
CA VAL A 160 -1.31 -2.02 -24.07
C VAL A 160 0.11 -2.04 -24.65
N SER A 161 1.14 -2.22 -23.81
CA SER A 161 2.54 -2.33 -24.26
C SER A 161 2.93 -3.73 -24.77
N MET A 162 2.06 -4.72 -24.59
CA MET A 162 2.30 -6.11 -24.99
C MET A 162 1.77 -6.35 -26.41
N ASP A 163 2.52 -7.12 -27.18
CA ASP A 163 2.14 -7.49 -28.55
C ASP A 163 0.92 -8.43 -28.51
N GLU A 164 -0.18 -8.01 -29.13
CA GLU A 164 -1.43 -8.78 -29.19
C GLU A 164 -1.29 -10.02 -30.10
N SER A 165 -0.31 -10.05 -31.00
CA SER A 165 -0.05 -11.18 -31.91
C SER A 165 0.21 -12.50 -31.14
N LEU A 166 0.73 -12.43 -29.90
CA LEU A 166 0.94 -13.61 -29.06
C LEU A 166 -0.38 -14.29 -28.66
N GLU A 167 -1.40 -13.50 -28.37
CA GLU A 167 -2.73 -13.98 -28.00
C GLU A 167 -3.47 -14.48 -29.27
N GLU A 168 -3.35 -13.75 -30.38
CA GLU A 168 -3.93 -14.14 -31.69
C GLU A 168 -3.32 -15.45 -32.20
N ALA A 169 -2.01 -15.59 -32.23
CA ALA A 169 -1.34 -16.82 -32.65
C ALA A 169 -1.76 -18.05 -31.81
N ALA A 170 -1.97 -17.86 -30.52
CA ALA A 170 -2.46 -18.93 -29.64
C ALA A 170 -3.91 -19.32 -29.96
N MET A 171 -4.75 -18.35 -30.33
CA MET A 171 -6.13 -18.61 -30.77
C MET A 171 -6.16 -19.29 -32.12
N ASP A 172 -5.30 -18.93 -33.06
CA ASP A 172 -5.15 -19.58 -34.38
C ASP A 172 -4.73 -21.05 -34.26
N LEU A 173 -3.95 -21.39 -33.22
CA LEU A 173 -3.61 -22.77 -32.88
C LEU A 173 -4.75 -23.53 -32.17
N GLY A 174 -5.95 -22.97 -32.09
CA GLY A 174 -7.13 -23.58 -31.48
C GLY A 174 -7.29 -23.34 -29.99
N GLY A 175 -6.53 -22.41 -29.41
CA GLY A 175 -6.66 -21.98 -28.01
C GLY A 175 -8.01 -21.28 -27.78
N ARG A 176 -8.74 -21.70 -26.73
CA ARG A 176 -9.95 -20.98 -26.31
C ARG A 176 -9.55 -19.67 -25.60
N PRO A 177 -10.29 -18.56 -25.73
CA PRO A 177 -9.92 -17.25 -25.15
C PRO A 177 -9.58 -17.30 -23.65
N PHE A 178 -10.36 -18.07 -22.87
CA PHE A 178 -10.11 -18.24 -21.44
C PHE A 178 -8.80 -18.98 -21.15
N ARG A 179 -8.46 -19.97 -21.97
CA ARG A 179 -7.21 -20.72 -21.82
C ARG A 179 -6.00 -19.88 -22.24
N VAL A 180 -6.12 -19.11 -23.32
CA VAL A 180 -5.10 -18.15 -23.76
C VAL A 180 -4.84 -17.11 -22.66
N MET A 181 -5.90 -16.61 -22.03
CA MET A 181 -5.78 -15.70 -20.88
C MET A 181 -4.95 -16.32 -19.72
N ILE A 182 -5.21 -17.59 -19.36
CA ILE A 182 -4.52 -18.24 -18.23
C ILE A 182 -3.10 -18.65 -18.60
N ASP A 183 -2.91 -19.25 -19.79
CA ASP A 183 -1.66 -19.89 -20.16
C ASP A 183 -0.64 -18.89 -20.75
N ILE A 184 -1.10 -17.74 -21.28
CA ILE A 184 -0.26 -16.76 -22.00
C ILE A 184 -0.37 -15.37 -21.34
N THR A 185 -1.56 -14.78 -21.28
CA THR A 185 -1.72 -13.39 -20.86
C THR A 185 -1.33 -13.21 -19.39
N LEU A 186 -1.90 -14.02 -18.46
CA LEU A 186 -1.62 -13.90 -17.03
C LEU A 186 -0.15 -14.12 -16.68
N PRO A 187 0.58 -15.13 -17.20
CA PRO A 187 2.02 -15.25 -16.95
C PRO A 187 2.83 -14.07 -17.47
N LEU A 188 2.48 -13.50 -18.62
CA LEU A 188 3.18 -12.35 -19.21
C LEU A 188 2.96 -11.04 -18.42
N ILE A 189 1.81 -10.89 -17.78
CA ILE A 189 1.52 -9.72 -16.93
C ILE A 189 1.80 -9.98 -15.44
N ALA A 190 2.20 -11.20 -15.05
CA ALA A 190 2.46 -11.55 -13.65
C ALA A 190 3.44 -10.58 -12.94
N PRO A 191 4.54 -10.11 -13.57
CA PRO A 191 5.39 -9.10 -12.96
C PRO A 191 4.66 -7.78 -12.66
N ALA A 192 3.74 -7.36 -13.54
CA ALA A 192 2.92 -6.17 -13.32
C ALA A 192 1.85 -6.40 -12.23
N MET A 193 1.30 -7.62 -12.13
CA MET A 193 0.39 -8.00 -11.05
C MET A 193 1.09 -7.97 -9.69
N VAL A 194 2.32 -8.48 -9.60
CA VAL A 194 3.12 -8.42 -8.37
C VAL A 194 3.43 -6.97 -7.99
N ALA A 195 3.84 -6.14 -8.95
CA ALA A 195 4.08 -4.72 -8.72
C ALA A 195 2.80 -4.00 -8.28
N GLY A 196 1.67 -4.28 -8.89
CA GLY A 196 0.36 -3.77 -8.51
C GLY A 196 -0.07 -4.20 -7.12
N TRP A 197 0.16 -5.48 -6.77
CA TRP A 197 -0.10 -6.00 -5.43
C TRP A 197 0.74 -5.31 -4.36
N LEU A 198 2.05 -5.13 -4.60
CA LEU A 198 2.95 -4.43 -3.68
C LEU A 198 2.54 -2.97 -3.50
N LEU A 199 2.15 -2.28 -4.58
CA LEU A 199 1.64 -0.92 -4.49
C LEU A 199 0.33 -0.86 -3.68
N ALA A 200 -0.63 -1.73 -3.97
CA ALA A 200 -1.90 -1.81 -3.25
C ALA A 200 -1.69 -2.15 -1.76
N PHE A 201 -0.76 -3.05 -1.45
CA PHE A 201 -0.37 -3.39 -0.08
C PHE A 201 0.19 -2.16 0.65
N THR A 202 1.10 -1.42 0.03
CA THR A 202 1.71 -0.23 0.63
C THR A 202 0.66 0.85 0.87
N LEU A 203 -0.18 1.15 -0.14
CA LEU A 203 -1.27 2.13 -0.04
C LEU A 203 -2.28 1.77 1.07
N SER A 204 -2.54 0.48 1.28
CA SER A 204 -3.44 0.04 2.34
C SER A 204 -2.80 0.05 3.72
N LEU A 205 -1.48 -0.17 3.79
CA LEU A 205 -0.76 -0.26 5.07
C LEU A 205 -0.55 1.11 5.73
N ASP A 206 -0.34 2.16 4.94
CA ASP A 206 -0.08 3.52 5.41
C ASP A 206 -1.33 4.40 5.43
N ASP A 207 -2.49 3.90 4.96
CA ASP A 207 -3.73 4.66 4.96
C ASP A 207 -4.22 4.97 6.38
N LEU A 208 -4.42 6.25 6.60
CA LEU A 208 -5.01 6.81 7.81
C LEU A 208 -6.41 7.35 7.52
N VAL A 209 -6.59 7.99 6.37
CA VAL A 209 -7.74 8.86 6.09
C VAL A 209 -8.99 8.00 5.87
N ILE A 210 -8.96 7.13 4.87
CA ILE A 210 -10.11 6.27 4.55
C ILE A 210 -10.42 5.36 5.75
N ALA A 211 -9.39 4.74 6.34
CA ALA A 211 -9.55 3.87 7.52
C ALA A 211 -10.29 4.58 8.66
N THR A 212 -9.96 5.84 8.95
CA THR A 212 -10.60 6.60 10.04
C THR A 212 -12.11 6.78 9.82
N PHE A 213 -12.57 6.98 8.58
CA PHE A 213 -13.99 7.11 8.28
C PHE A 213 -14.74 5.78 8.39
N VAL A 214 -14.16 4.69 7.91
CA VAL A 214 -14.85 3.39 7.76
C VAL A 214 -14.59 2.43 8.90
N SER A 215 -13.74 2.78 9.87
CA SER A 215 -13.51 1.99 11.08
C SER A 215 -14.60 2.19 12.13
N GLY A 216 -14.58 1.35 13.16
CA GLY A 216 -15.46 1.40 14.32
C GLY A 216 -14.74 0.93 15.59
N PRO A 217 -15.46 0.74 16.69
CA PRO A 217 -14.86 0.25 17.94
C PRO A 217 -14.08 -1.04 17.73
N GLY A 218 -12.83 -1.09 18.18
CA GLY A 218 -11.93 -2.25 18.00
C GLY A 218 -11.32 -2.38 16.60
N GLY A 219 -11.61 -1.46 15.67
CA GLY A 219 -11.08 -1.46 14.29
C GLY A 219 -9.93 -0.48 14.06
N SER A 220 -9.15 -0.13 15.07
CA SER A 220 -8.05 0.84 14.93
C SER A 220 -6.87 0.20 14.19
N THR A 221 -6.51 0.76 13.03
CA THR A 221 -5.29 0.39 12.31
C THR A 221 -4.05 1.03 12.95
N LEU A 222 -2.87 0.52 12.61
CA LEU A 222 -1.61 1.03 13.16
C LEU A 222 -1.39 2.53 12.87
N PRO A 223 -1.63 3.06 11.64
CA PRO A 223 -1.56 4.49 11.38
C PRO A 223 -2.53 5.31 12.24
N MET A 224 -3.75 4.83 12.45
CA MET A 224 -4.74 5.49 13.31
C MET A 224 -4.26 5.56 14.77
N LEU A 225 -3.70 4.47 15.28
CA LEU A 225 -3.17 4.40 16.64
C LEU A 225 -1.97 5.36 16.80
N ILE A 226 -1.02 5.35 15.87
CA ILE A 226 0.13 6.26 15.88
C ILE A 226 -0.34 7.71 15.86
N PHE A 227 -1.26 8.05 14.96
CA PHE A 227 -1.79 9.41 14.85
C PHE A 227 -2.50 9.87 16.13
N SER A 228 -3.29 9.00 16.74
CA SER A 228 -3.95 9.28 18.02
C SER A 228 -2.93 9.55 19.14
N LYS A 229 -1.91 8.70 19.27
CA LYS A 229 -0.85 8.87 20.27
C LYS A 229 -0.04 10.14 20.04
N VAL A 230 0.31 10.46 18.78
CA VAL A 230 1.03 11.71 18.45
C VAL A 230 0.22 12.95 18.82
N LYS A 231 -1.12 12.93 18.62
CA LYS A 231 -2.00 14.05 19.05
C LYS A 231 -2.08 14.22 20.56
N LEU A 232 -2.01 13.14 21.31
CA LEU A 232 -2.07 13.17 22.79
C LEU A 232 -0.72 13.52 23.42
N GLY A 233 0.35 13.46 22.66
CA GLY A 233 1.74 13.69 23.06
C GLY A 233 2.61 12.52 22.63
N VAL A 234 3.75 12.84 21.98
CA VAL A 234 4.69 11.81 21.50
C VAL A 234 5.31 11.10 22.69
N THR A 235 5.14 9.79 22.73
CA THR A 235 5.74 8.91 23.73
C THR A 235 6.91 8.13 23.11
N PRO A 236 7.93 7.75 23.88
CA PRO A 236 9.10 7.07 23.31
C PRO A 236 8.82 5.69 22.70
N ASP A 237 7.73 5.02 23.10
CA ASP A 237 7.26 3.78 22.49
C ASP A 237 6.91 3.97 21.00
N ILE A 238 6.41 5.15 20.60
CA ILE A 238 6.17 5.49 19.21
C ILE A 238 7.47 5.62 18.41
N ASN A 239 8.52 6.19 19.03
CA ASN A 239 9.84 6.26 18.39
C ASN A 239 10.42 4.84 18.20
N ALA A 240 10.26 3.95 19.18
CA ALA A 240 10.69 2.56 19.08
C ALA A 240 9.91 1.81 17.98
N LEU A 241 8.59 2.01 17.90
CA LEU A 241 7.74 1.44 16.85
C LEU A 241 8.15 1.93 15.46
N ALA A 242 8.31 3.25 15.28
CA ALA A 242 8.75 3.83 14.01
C ALA A 242 10.14 3.32 13.61
N THR A 243 11.07 3.18 14.56
CA THR A 243 12.39 2.60 14.31
C THR A 243 12.32 1.16 13.84
N LEU A 244 11.47 0.32 14.45
CA LEU A 244 11.26 -1.05 14.00
C LEU A 244 10.73 -1.11 12.56
N ILE A 245 9.76 -0.26 12.21
CA ILE A 245 9.22 -0.18 10.85
C ILE A 245 10.33 0.24 9.87
N ILE A 246 11.13 1.27 10.19
CA ILE A 246 12.25 1.72 9.37
C ILE A 246 13.25 0.59 9.14
N VAL A 247 13.63 -0.12 10.20
CA VAL A 247 14.58 -1.26 10.11
C VAL A 247 14.00 -2.38 9.27
N LEU A 248 12.73 -2.72 9.45
CA LEU A 248 12.06 -3.77 8.67
C LEU A 248 12.03 -3.44 7.18
N VAL A 249 11.68 -2.20 6.83
CA VAL A 249 11.66 -1.71 5.45
C VAL A 249 13.08 -1.71 4.86
N ALA A 250 14.07 -1.20 5.61
CA ALA A 250 15.46 -1.17 5.17
C ALA A 250 16.02 -2.58 4.91
N LEU A 251 15.71 -3.55 5.77
CA LEU A 251 16.06 -4.96 5.58
C LEU A 251 15.36 -5.55 4.35
N GLY A 252 14.08 -5.27 4.15
CA GLY A 252 13.34 -5.71 2.97
C GLY A 252 13.98 -5.20 1.67
N VAL A 253 14.33 -3.92 1.61
CA VAL A 253 15.02 -3.31 0.46
C VAL A 253 16.40 -3.92 0.24
N LEU A 254 17.15 -4.15 1.32
CA LEU A 254 18.47 -4.78 1.25
C LEU A 254 18.40 -6.21 0.70
N ILE A 255 17.44 -6.99 1.18
CA ILE A 255 17.20 -8.37 0.71
C ILE A 255 16.82 -8.35 -0.78
N ALA A 256 15.89 -7.51 -1.18
CA ALA A 256 15.48 -7.37 -2.58
C ALA A 256 16.66 -6.98 -3.48
N TRP A 257 17.50 -6.06 -3.05
CA TRP A 257 18.69 -5.64 -3.77
C TRP A 257 19.73 -6.78 -3.94
N VAL A 258 19.99 -7.54 -2.86
CA VAL A 258 20.92 -8.69 -2.91
C VAL A 258 20.40 -9.78 -3.86
N LEU A 259 19.09 -10.09 -3.80
CA LEU A 259 18.49 -11.10 -4.68
C LEU A 259 18.55 -10.67 -6.15
N THR A 260 18.25 -9.42 -6.45
CA THR A 260 18.29 -8.88 -7.82
C THR A 260 19.71 -8.87 -8.39
N ARG A 261 20.72 -8.52 -7.58
CA ARG A 261 22.13 -8.60 -8.01
C ARG A 261 22.57 -10.01 -8.35
N ARG A 262 22.15 -11.01 -7.56
CA ARG A 262 22.51 -12.41 -7.81
C ARG A 262 21.93 -12.94 -9.14
N SER A 263 20.73 -12.53 -9.51
CA SER A 263 20.11 -12.94 -10.78
C SER A 263 20.82 -12.35 -12.01
N GLN A 264 21.35 -11.13 -11.92
CA GLN A 264 22.12 -10.50 -13.01
C GLN A 264 23.50 -11.12 -13.22
N THR A 265 24.12 -11.65 -12.17
CA THR A 265 25.46 -12.30 -12.26
C THR A 265 25.38 -13.73 -12.82
N GLN A 266 24.20 -14.36 -12.85
CA GLN A 266 23.99 -15.68 -13.43
C GLN A 266 23.60 -15.65 -14.92
N SER A 267 23.25 -14.48 -15.47
CA SER A 267 22.85 -14.28 -16.86
C SER A 267 23.95 -13.66 -17.75
N SER A 268 25.12 -13.38 -17.19
CA SER A 268 26.34 -12.93 -17.90
C SER A 268 27.40 -14.03 -17.89
#